data_5d7f1496541e874600219a464e68cc90
#
_entry.id   5d7f1496541e874600219a464e68cc90
#
_cell.length_a   1.000
_cell.length_b   1.000
_cell.length_c   1.000
_cell.angle_alpha   90.00
_cell.angle_beta   90.00
_cell.angle_gamma   90.00
#
_symmetry.space_group_name_H-M   'P 1'
#
loop_
_entity.id
_entity.type
_entity.pdbx_description
1 polymer ?
#
loop_
_entity_poly.entity_id
_entity_poly.type
_entity_poly.pdbx_seq_one_letter_code
_entity_poly.pdbx_strand_id
1 'polypeptide(L)'
;MTVDDANTGDDRPGKPEPSAADGPAEHSVYPTPHHAVDHTAEPTDDPLAIRLEQLILGADRRYTPFQAARTAGVSMELASRFWRAMGFADIGQAKALTEADVLALRRLAGLVEAGLLSEPMAVQVARSTGQTTARLAEWQIDSFLEGLTEPPEPGMTRTEVTYPLVELLLPELEEFLIYVWRRQLAAATGRVVQAADDEEMVDRRLAVGFADLVGFTRLTRRLEEEELGELVEAFETTCADLVAAHGGRLIKTLGDEVLYAADDAGIAAEIALRLIETLSEDETMPALRVGIAFGTVTTRMGDVFGTTVNLASRLTSIAPKDTVLVDSAFAQELTRTGEVPVSEAQAAEEAARAEKEGRAPDTYRFALQPMWQRSVRGLGTVEPWLLGRRPT
;
A
#
# COMPACT_ATOMS: atom_id res chain seq x y z
N MET A 1 -78.79 -6.24 20.54
CA MET A 1 -79.92 -6.08 19.58
C MET A 1 -79.24 -5.89 18.25
N THR A 2 -78.95 -7.01 17.60
CA THR A 2 -79.49 -7.43 16.29
C THR A 2 -79.02 -6.54 15.16
N VAL A 3 -78.30 -7.06 14.25
CA VAL A 3 -78.48 -8.05 13.18
C VAL A 3 -77.84 -7.46 11.88
N ASP A 4 -76.98 -8.20 11.31
CA ASP A 4 -76.85 -8.65 9.88
C ASP A 4 -76.90 -7.61 8.73
N ASP A 5 -76.10 -7.72 7.82
CA ASP A 5 -75.86 -8.65 6.75
C ASP A 5 -75.28 -7.95 5.49
N ALA A 6 -74.57 -8.71 4.77
CA ALA A 6 -74.44 -8.80 3.31
C ALA A 6 -73.27 -8.05 2.61
N ASN A 7 -72.20 -8.70 2.42
CA ASN A 7 -71.65 -9.31 1.21
C ASN A 7 -72.05 -8.66 -0.12
N THR A 8 -71.11 -8.01 -0.80
CA THR A 8 -70.95 -8.13 -2.24
C THR A 8 -69.50 -7.89 -2.62
N GLY A 9 -68.89 -8.91 -3.25
CA GLY A 9 -67.52 -8.88 -3.76
C GLY A 9 -67.37 -7.92 -4.94
N ASP A 10 -66.25 -7.32 -5.04
CA ASP A 10 -65.71 -6.75 -6.28
C ASP A 10 -64.30 -7.28 -6.51
N ASP A 11 -64.23 -8.15 -7.50
CA ASP A 11 -63.07 -8.85 -7.97
C ASP A 11 -62.32 -7.90 -8.91
N ARG A 12 -61.24 -7.30 -8.45
CA ARG A 12 -60.25 -6.60 -9.30
C ARG A 12 -58.86 -7.12 -9.06
N PRO A 13 -58.12 -7.47 -10.14
CA PRO A 13 -56.79 -8.06 -10.00
C PRO A 13 -55.79 -7.09 -9.40
N GLY A 14 -55.11 -7.57 -8.37
CA GLY A 14 -54.05 -6.85 -7.66
C GLY A 14 -52.93 -6.42 -8.58
N LYS A 15 -52.56 -5.16 -8.45
CA LYS A 15 -51.27 -4.66 -8.93
C LYS A 15 -50.14 -5.40 -8.18
N PRO A 16 -49.09 -5.81 -8.85
CA PRO A 16 -47.92 -6.34 -8.16
C PRO A 16 -47.28 -5.24 -7.32
N GLU A 17 -47.03 -5.54 -6.05
CA GLU A 17 -46.16 -4.73 -5.19
C GLU A 17 -44.76 -4.60 -5.83
N PRO A 18 -44.11 -3.43 -5.73
CA PRO A 18 -42.75 -3.30 -6.19
C PRO A 18 -41.84 -4.10 -5.24
N SER A 19 -41.21 -5.13 -5.78
CA SER A 19 -40.10 -5.86 -5.18
C SER A 19 -39.13 -4.86 -4.57
N ALA A 20 -38.74 -5.12 -3.32
CA ALA A 20 -37.68 -4.39 -2.62
C ALA A 20 -36.44 -4.29 -3.54
N ALA A 21 -36.17 -3.06 -3.96
CA ALA A 21 -35.02 -2.76 -4.76
C ALA A 21 -33.76 -3.11 -3.97
N ASP A 22 -32.91 -3.88 -4.61
CA ASP A 22 -31.51 -4.08 -4.27
C ASP A 22 -30.89 -2.74 -3.84
N GLY A 23 -30.49 -2.65 -2.58
CA GLY A 23 -29.61 -1.60 -2.12
C GLY A 23 -28.30 -1.70 -2.93
N PRO A 24 -27.72 -0.59 -3.33
CA PRO A 24 -26.47 -0.63 -4.02
C PRO A 24 -25.44 -1.32 -3.12
N ALA A 25 -24.90 -2.45 -3.59
CA ALA A 25 -23.74 -3.07 -3.00
C ALA A 25 -22.68 -1.97 -2.79
N GLU A 26 -22.24 -1.80 -1.57
CA GLU A 26 -21.04 -1.02 -1.24
C GLU A 26 -19.89 -1.72 -1.98
N HIS A 27 -19.61 -1.25 -3.17
CA HIS A 27 -18.35 -1.57 -3.81
C HIS A 27 -17.26 -0.93 -2.96
N SER A 28 -16.64 -1.74 -2.13
CA SER A 28 -15.32 -1.47 -1.61
C SER A 28 -14.46 -1.02 -2.79
N VAL A 29 -13.95 0.20 -2.71
CA VAL A 29 -13.15 0.84 -3.76
C VAL A 29 -11.79 0.15 -3.91
N TYR A 30 -11.52 -0.83 -3.10
CA TYR A 30 -10.30 -1.61 -3.11
C TYR A 30 -10.65 -3.10 -3.29
N PRO A 31 -10.42 -3.67 -4.48
CA PRO A 31 -10.28 -5.11 -4.56
C PRO A 31 -9.00 -5.43 -3.77
N THR A 32 -9.16 -5.96 -2.59
CA THR A 32 -8.09 -6.70 -1.96
C THR A 32 -7.83 -7.93 -2.84
N PRO A 33 -6.65 -8.12 -3.41
CA PRO A 33 -6.26 -9.42 -3.90
C PRO A 33 -6.00 -10.27 -2.65
N HIS A 34 -7.07 -10.73 -2.02
CA HIS A 34 -6.98 -11.87 -1.13
C HIS A 34 -6.94 -13.12 -2.00
N HIS A 35 -5.78 -13.44 -2.58
CA HIS A 35 -5.41 -14.81 -2.49
C HIS A 35 -5.23 -15.06 -0.98
N ALA A 36 -6.29 -15.48 -0.33
CA ALA A 36 -6.17 -16.15 0.94
C ALA A 36 -5.30 -17.36 0.63
N VAL A 37 -4.01 -17.24 0.96
CA VAL A 37 -3.17 -18.43 1.08
C VAL A 37 -3.96 -19.32 2.02
N ASP A 38 -4.32 -20.48 1.54
CA ASP A 38 -5.06 -21.46 2.31
C ASP A 38 -4.11 -22.01 3.39
N HIS A 39 -3.91 -21.22 4.45
CA HIS A 39 -3.16 -21.63 5.64
C HIS A 39 -3.90 -22.74 6.40
N THR A 40 -5.01 -23.29 5.85
CA THR A 40 -5.69 -24.48 6.35
C THR A 40 -5.08 -25.76 5.79
N ALA A 41 -4.02 -25.68 4.99
CA ALA A 41 -3.28 -26.88 4.59
C ALA A 41 -2.88 -27.63 5.86
N GLU A 42 -3.40 -28.82 6.02
CA GLU A 42 -2.90 -29.76 7.04
C GLU A 42 -1.39 -29.83 6.91
N PRO A 43 -0.63 -29.93 8.03
CA PRO A 43 0.81 -30.00 7.98
C PRO A 43 1.22 -31.04 6.94
N THR A 44 1.88 -30.61 5.87
CA THR A 44 2.29 -31.54 4.81
C THR A 44 3.19 -32.63 5.39
N ASP A 45 2.88 -33.88 5.15
CA ASP A 45 3.74 -35.02 5.50
C ASP A 45 4.87 -35.21 4.48
N ASP A 46 5.07 -34.23 3.56
CA ASP A 46 6.17 -34.27 2.60
C ASP A 46 7.50 -34.12 3.33
N PRO A 47 8.38 -35.15 3.24
CA PRO A 47 9.67 -35.10 3.94
C PRO A 47 10.54 -33.91 3.59
N LEU A 48 10.41 -33.35 2.39
CA LEU A 48 11.17 -32.16 1.99
C LEU A 48 10.63 -30.92 2.63
N ALA A 49 9.32 -30.71 2.61
CA ALA A 49 8.69 -29.57 3.25
C ALA A 49 9.05 -29.50 4.74
N ILE A 50 9.05 -30.66 5.42
CA ILE A 50 9.48 -30.77 6.82
C ILE A 50 10.96 -30.38 6.99
N ARG A 51 11.83 -30.86 6.10
CA ARG A 51 13.27 -30.52 6.17
C ARG A 51 13.54 -29.05 5.88
N LEU A 52 12.85 -28.44 4.92
CA LEU A 52 12.95 -27.00 4.64
C LEU A 52 12.45 -26.20 5.82
N GLU A 53 11.33 -26.56 6.41
CA GLU A 53 10.83 -25.91 7.61
C GLU A 53 11.82 -25.98 8.79
N GLN A 54 12.41 -27.16 9.02
CA GLN A 54 13.44 -27.34 10.05
C GLN A 54 14.67 -26.46 9.80
N LEU A 55 15.10 -26.35 8.53
CA LEU A 55 16.18 -25.46 8.12
C LEU A 55 15.83 -23.99 8.39
N ILE A 56 14.67 -23.54 7.93
CA ILE A 56 14.22 -22.15 8.03
C ILE A 56 13.96 -21.74 9.50
N LEU A 57 13.29 -22.60 10.27
CA LEU A 57 12.98 -22.29 11.69
C LEU A 57 14.11 -22.66 12.67
N GLY A 58 15.13 -23.38 12.19
CA GLY A 58 16.24 -23.84 13.02
C GLY A 58 15.83 -24.82 14.13
N ALA A 59 14.64 -25.42 14.07
CA ALA A 59 14.09 -26.27 15.10
C ALA A 59 13.01 -27.24 14.60
N ASP A 60 12.86 -28.37 15.30
CA ASP A 60 11.83 -29.37 15.00
C ASP A 60 10.46 -29.01 15.58
N ARG A 61 9.40 -29.47 14.95
CA ARG A 61 8.04 -29.42 15.50
C ARG A 61 7.93 -30.29 16.75
N ARG A 62 7.64 -29.66 17.89
CA ARG A 62 7.59 -30.36 19.20
C ARG A 62 6.37 -30.07 20.03
N TYR A 63 5.76 -28.91 19.85
CA TYR A 63 4.74 -28.38 20.73
C TYR A 63 3.36 -28.33 20.09
N THR A 64 2.33 -28.70 20.84
CA THR A 64 0.97 -28.26 20.56
C THR A 64 0.82 -26.80 20.99
N PRO A 65 -0.18 -26.04 20.51
CA PRO A 65 -0.42 -24.65 20.95
C PRO A 65 -0.49 -24.52 22.48
N PHE A 66 -1.15 -25.45 23.13
CA PHE A 66 -1.25 -25.45 24.58
C PHE A 66 0.10 -25.64 25.29
N GLN A 67 0.91 -26.57 24.77
CA GLN A 67 2.27 -26.81 25.32
C GLN A 67 3.18 -25.61 25.07
N ALA A 68 3.14 -24.98 23.89
CA ALA A 68 3.92 -23.82 23.56
C ALA A 68 3.56 -22.61 24.46
N ALA A 69 2.27 -22.31 24.59
CA ALA A 69 1.81 -21.22 25.47
C ALA A 69 2.24 -21.47 26.93
N ARG A 70 2.07 -22.67 27.45
CA ARG A 70 2.47 -23.03 28.81
C ARG A 70 3.99 -22.92 29.00
N THR A 71 4.79 -23.40 28.04
CA THR A 71 6.26 -23.33 28.09
C THR A 71 6.76 -21.91 28.00
N ALA A 72 6.07 -21.06 27.22
CA ALA A 72 6.34 -19.62 27.13
C ALA A 72 5.94 -18.85 28.40
N GLY A 73 5.12 -19.41 29.28
CA GLY A 73 4.56 -18.74 30.44
C GLY A 73 3.39 -17.80 30.10
N VAL A 74 2.72 -18.03 28.96
CA VAL A 74 1.67 -17.17 28.44
C VAL A 74 0.32 -17.85 28.54
N SER A 75 -0.76 -17.11 28.80
CA SER A 75 -2.10 -17.67 28.74
C SER A 75 -2.44 -18.14 27.32
N MET A 76 -3.23 -19.20 27.21
CA MET A 76 -3.67 -19.71 25.89
C MET A 76 -4.44 -18.66 25.09
N GLU A 77 -5.22 -17.83 25.79
CA GLU A 77 -5.96 -16.74 25.17
C GLU A 77 -5.04 -15.71 24.52
N LEU A 78 -4.01 -15.25 25.24
CA LEU A 78 -3.04 -14.28 24.73
C LEU A 78 -2.20 -14.88 23.61
N ALA A 79 -1.74 -16.12 23.76
CA ALA A 79 -0.99 -16.83 22.73
C ALA A 79 -1.79 -16.96 21.43
N SER A 80 -3.06 -17.35 21.50
CA SER A 80 -3.96 -17.44 20.33
C SER A 80 -4.19 -16.07 19.67
N ARG A 81 -4.24 -15.00 20.46
CA ARG A 81 -4.33 -13.64 19.92
C ARG A 81 -3.06 -13.24 19.16
N PHE A 82 -1.89 -13.59 19.66
CA PHE A 82 -0.62 -13.34 18.99
C PHE A 82 -0.49 -14.13 17.69
N TRP A 83 -0.76 -15.44 17.70
CA TRP A 83 -0.69 -16.27 16.49
C TRP A 83 -1.64 -15.78 15.41
N ARG A 84 -2.90 -15.52 15.74
CA ARG A 84 -3.85 -14.95 14.78
C ARG A 84 -3.44 -13.56 14.29
N ALA A 85 -2.83 -12.76 15.16
CA ALA A 85 -2.31 -11.45 14.76
C ALA A 85 -1.15 -11.56 13.78
N MET A 86 -0.27 -12.56 13.94
CA MET A 86 0.83 -12.86 13.01
C MET A 86 0.36 -13.53 11.71
N GLY A 87 -0.89 -13.93 11.61
CA GLY A 87 -1.43 -14.58 10.42
C GLY A 87 -1.36 -16.12 10.44
N PHE A 88 -0.99 -16.71 11.57
CA PHE A 88 -0.89 -18.17 11.67
C PHE A 88 -2.28 -18.80 11.84
N ALA A 89 -2.52 -19.90 11.10
CA ALA A 89 -3.75 -20.66 11.18
C ALA A 89 -3.93 -21.32 12.55
N ASP A 90 -5.19 -21.66 12.88
CA ASP A 90 -5.48 -22.49 14.05
C ASP A 90 -5.17 -23.95 13.70
N ILE A 91 -4.11 -24.48 14.30
CA ILE A 91 -3.62 -25.86 14.11
C ILE A 91 -4.26 -26.86 15.09
N GLY A 92 -5.25 -26.45 15.88
CA GLY A 92 -5.96 -27.30 16.83
C GLY A 92 -5.03 -27.93 17.88
N GLN A 93 -4.91 -29.25 17.87
CA GLN A 93 -4.07 -30.01 18.80
C GLN A 93 -2.82 -30.60 18.11
N ALA A 94 -2.54 -30.21 16.87
CA ALA A 94 -1.37 -30.70 16.16
C ALA A 94 -0.07 -30.25 16.82
N LYS A 95 0.96 -31.11 16.76
CA LYS A 95 2.33 -30.75 17.15
C LYS A 95 3.00 -30.07 15.96
N ALA A 96 2.73 -28.81 15.76
CA ALA A 96 3.24 -28.05 14.63
C ALA A 96 4.10 -26.84 15.04
N LEU A 97 4.29 -26.58 16.33
CA LEU A 97 5.08 -25.48 16.83
C LEU A 97 6.47 -25.93 17.29
N THR A 98 7.43 -25.02 17.15
CA THR A 98 8.85 -25.22 17.42
C THR A 98 9.30 -24.48 18.69
N GLU A 99 10.55 -24.63 19.07
CA GLU A 99 11.16 -23.82 20.15
C GLU A 99 11.24 -22.34 19.76
N ALA A 100 11.38 -22.02 18.46
CA ALA A 100 11.36 -20.64 17.97
C ALA A 100 10.03 -19.95 18.26
N ASP A 101 8.91 -20.66 18.08
CA ASP A 101 7.58 -20.15 18.42
C ASP A 101 7.41 -19.84 19.89
N VAL A 102 7.90 -20.74 20.76
CA VAL A 102 7.90 -20.54 22.22
C VAL A 102 8.70 -19.31 22.60
N LEU A 103 9.88 -19.14 21.99
CA LEU A 103 10.75 -18.00 22.24
C LEU A 103 10.13 -16.69 21.78
N ALA A 104 9.49 -16.67 20.61
CA ALA A 104 8.78 -15.51 20.06
C ALA A 104 7.64 -15.08 20.99
N LEU A 105 6.80 -16.03 21.44
CA LEU A 105 5.75 -15.75 22.43
C LEU A 105 6.29 -15.17 23.72
N ARG A 106 7.36 -15.77 24.27
CA ARG A 106 7.99 -15.30 25.51
C ARG A 106 8.55 -13.90 25.38
N ARG A 107 9.20 -13.57 24.25
CA ARG A 107 9.74 -12.24 23.98
C ARG A 107 8.63 -11.19 23.92
N LEU A 108 7.56 -11.47 23.20
CA LEU A 108 6.45 -10.53 23.02
C LEU A 108 5.68 -10.32 24.34
N ALA A 109 5.41 -11.41 25.08
CA ALA A 109 4.78 -11.33 26.39
C ALA A 109 5.66 -10.60 27.42
N GLY A 110 6.98 -10.84 27.38
CA GLY A 110 7.94 -10.15 28.26
C GLY A 110 7.93 -8.63 28.08
N LEU A 111 7.69 -8.11 26.86
CA LEU A 111 7.54 -6.67 26.65
C LEU A 111 6.28 -6.11 27.31
N VAL A 112 5.21 -6.91 27.38
CA VAL A 112 3.97 -6.53 28.06
C VAL A 112 4.15 -6.59 29.58
N GLU A 113 4.76 -7.65 30.12
CA GLU A 113 5.03 -7.82 31.54
C GLU A 113 5.98 -6.74 32.09
N ALA A 114 6.97 -6.34 31.28
CA ALA A 114 7.89 -5.24 31.61
C ALA A 114 7.23 -3.85 31.52
N GLY A 115 5.96 -3.75 31.08
CA GLY A 115 5.25 -2.49 30.93
C GLY A 115 5.75 -1.63 29.75
N LEU A 116 6.58 -2.19 28.86
CA LEU A 116 7.10 -1.48 27.69
C LEU A 116 6.04 -1.35 26.59
N LEU A 117 5.14 -2.31 26.49
CA LEU A 117 3.99 -2.29 25.59
C LEU A 117 2.72 -2.64 26.36
N SER A 118 1.60 -2.00 26.01
CA SER A 118 0.31 -2.52 26.42
C SER A 118 -0.04 -3.76 25.60
N GLU A 119 -0.88 -4.65 26.16
CA GLU A 119 -1.29 -5.87 25.43
C GLU A 119 -1.94 -5.56 24.06
N PRO A 120 -2.84 -4.58 23.90
CA PRO A 120 -3.36 -4.20 22.59
C PRO A 120 -2.26 -3.75 21.62
N MET A 121 -1.27 -3.01 22.10
CA MET A 121 -0.14 -2.57 21.28
C MET A 121 0.76 -3.73 20.88
N ALA A 122 1.04 -4.69 21.76
CA ALA A 122 1.79 -5.89 21.43
C ALA A 122 1.10 -6.74 20.34
N VAL A 123 -0.23 -6.90 20.43
CA VAL A 123 -1.03 -7.56 19.38
C VAL A 123 -0.97 -6.79 18.07
N GLN A 124 -0.98 -5.46 18.11
CA GLN A 124 -0.88 -4.63 16.91
C GLN A 124 0.51 -4.74 16.27
N VAL A 125 1.58 -4.75 17.06
CA VAL A 125 2.95 -4.99 16.58
C VAL A 125 3.06 -6.38 15.94
N ALA A 126 2.53 -7.43 16.60
CA ALA A 126 2.50 -8.77 16.03
C ALA A 126 1.78 -8.81 14.67
N ARG A 127 0.63 -8.12 14.56
CA ARG A 127 -0.15 -8.06 13.32
C ARG A 127 0.59 -7.35 12.20
N SER A 128 1.14 -6.16 12.46
CA SER A 128 1.84 -5.40 11.42
C SER A 128 3.10 -6.13 10.95
N THR A 129 3.85 -6.73 11.88
CA THR A 129 5.02 -7.54 11.54
C THR A 129 4.61 -8.76 10.73
N GLY A 130 3.63 -9.54 11.21
CA GLY A 130 3.19 -10.76 10.51
C GLY A 130 2.70 -10.49 9.10
N GLN A 131 1.83 -9.49 8.90
CA GLN A 131 1.33 -9.13 7.57
C GLN A 131 2.42 -8.67 6.60
N THR A 132 3.40 -7.90 7.09
CA THR A 132 4.48 -7.40 6.24
C THR A 132 5.45 -8.53 5.87
N THR A 133 5.82 -9.36 6.85
CA THR A 133 6.77 -10.46 6.61
C THR A 133 6.13 -11.61 5.82
N ALA A 134 4.83 -11.87 5.94
CA ALA A 134 4.14 -12.85 5.10
C ALA A 134 4.26 -12.49 3.62
N ARG A 135 3.92 -11.24 3.25
CA ARG A 135 4.08 -10.76 1.87
C ARG A 135 5.52 -10.81 1.37
N LEU A 136 6.48 -10.45 2.24
CA LEU A 136 7.89 -10.54 1.90
C LEU A 136 8.33 -11.98 1.64
N ALA A 137 7.89 -12.92 2.46
CA ALA A 137 8.24 -14.34 2.31
C ALA A 137 7.65 -14.93 1.02
N GLU A 138 6.39 -14.61 0.69
CA GLU A 138 5.75 -15.02 -0.58
C GLU A 138 6.56 -14.49 -1.77
N TRP A 139 6.85 -13.18 -1.79
CA TRP A 139 7.64 -12.56 -2.87
C TRP A 139 9.04 -13.17 -3.01
N GLN A 140 9.71 -13.45 -1.89
CA GLN A 140 11.05 -14.08 -1.92
C GLN A 140 11.00 -15.49 -2.49
N ILE A 141 10.00 -16.28 -2.15
CA ILE A 141 9.84 -17.62 -2.69
C ILE A 141 9.57 -17.59 -4.20
N ASP A 142 8.67 -16.70 -4.65
CA ASP A 142 8.38 -16.53 -6.07
C ASP A 142 9.63 -16.13 -6.84
N SER A 143 10.36 -15.11 -6.38
CA SER A 143 11.62 -14.66 -7.00
C SER A 143 12.70 -15.75 -7.03
N PHE A 144 12.79 -16.59 -5.99
CA PHE A 144 13.74 -17.71 -5.99
C PHE A 144 13.33 -18.80 -6.96
N LEU A 145 12.04 -19.08 -7.10
CA LEU A 145 11.54 -20.06 -8.04
C LEU A 145 11.72 -19.60 -9.49
N GLU A 146 11.55 -18.32 -9.78
CA GLU A 146 11.82 -17.73 -11.09
C GLU A 146 13.32 -17.73 -11.42
N GLY A 147 14.18 -17.35 -10.47
CA GLY A 147 15.64 -17.39 -10.63
C GLY A 147 16.20 -18.81 -10.88
N LEU A 148 15.43 -19.85 -10.57
CA LEU A 148 15.74 -21.25 -10.87
C LEU A 148 15.29 -21.68 -12.28
N THR A 149 14.96 -20.73 -13.17
CA THR A 149 14.43 -21.02 -14.52
C THR A 149 15.44 -21.65 -15.49
N GLU A 150 16.73 -21.68 -15.20
CA GLU A 150 17.57 -22.64 -15.88
C GLU A 150 17.14 -24.04 -15.42
N PRO A 151 16.70 -24.89 -16.36
CA PRO A 151 16.29 -26.24 -15.98
C PRO A 151 17.48 -26.89 -15.24
N PRO A 152 17.24 -27.52 -14.08
CA PRO A 152 18.29 -28.29 -13.41
C PRO A 152 18.87 -29.26 -14.43
N GLU A 153 20.16 -29.59 -14.28
CA GLU A 153 20.81 -30.56 -15.16
C GLU A 153 19.90 -31.79 -15.39
N PRO A 154 19.89 -32.37 -16.59
CA PRO A 154 18.96 -33.47 -16.90
C PRO A 154 19.04 -34.56 -15.84
N GLY A 155 17.99 -34.71 -15.05
CA GLY A 155 17.90 -35.70 -13.97
C GLY A 155 17.81 -35.14 -12.55
N MET A 156 17.99 -33.84 -12.33
CA MET A 156 17.74 -33.19 -11.04
C MET A 156 16.27 -32.75 -10.91
N THR A 157 15.68 -33.05 -9.77
CA THR A 157 14.35 -32.52 -9.42
C THR A 157 14.46 -31.08 -8.89
N ARG A 158 13.43 -30.27 -9.10
CA ARG A 158 13.33 -28.90 -8.56
C ARG A 158 13.64 -28.88 -7.05
N THR A 159 13.21 -29.87 -6.36
CA THR A 159 13.40 -30.20 -4.95
C THR A 159 14.85 -30.34 -4.53
N GLU A 160 15.66 -31.01 -5.34
CA GLU A 160 17.09 -31.25 -5.03
C GLU A 160 17.92 -29.95 -5.16
N VAL A 161 17.43 -28.97 -5.90
CA VAL A 161 18.07 -27.66 -6.04
C VAL A 161 17.60 -26.69 -4.95
N THR A 162 16.35 -26.77 -4.51
CA THR A 162 15.75 -25.80 -3.57
C THR A 162 16.43 -25.86 -2.19
N TYR A 163 16.70 -27.04 -1.64
CA TYR A 163 17.25 -27.15 -0.29
C TYR A 163 18.64 -26.50 -0.14
N PRO A 164 19.63 -26.81 -0.99
CA PRO A 164 20.95 -26.14 -0.92
C PRO A 164 20.88 -24.63 -1.16
N LEU A 165 19.95 -24.19 -2.02
CA LEU A 165 19.77 -22.76 -2.30
C LEU A 165 19.25 -22.01 -1.07
N VAL A 166 18.23 -22.54 -0.41
CA VAL A 166 17.70 -21.95 0.83
C VAL A 166 18.76 -21.98 1.93
N GLU A 167 19.51 -23.09 2.08
CA GLU A 167 20.58 -23.20 3.07
C GLU A 167 21.69 -22.14 2.88
N LEU A 168 21.99 -21.81 1.62
CA LEU A 168 22.99 -20.81 1.27
C LEU A 168 22.47 -19.37 1.43
N LEU A 169 21.24 -19.10 0.99
CA LEU A 169 20.70 -17.74 0.93
C LEU A 169 20.11 -17.28 2.26
N LEU A 170 19.54 -18.17 3.06
CA LEU A 170 18.81 -17.81 4.27
C LEU A 170 19.63 -16.94 5.25
N PRO A 171 20.88 -17.25 5.60
CA PRO A 171 21.67 -16.44 6.52
C PRO A 171 21.92 -15.01 5.98
N GLU A 172 22.20 -14.88 4.69
CA GLU A 172 22.46 -13.60 4.04
C GLU A 172 21.19 -12.73 4.00
N LEU A 173 20.04 -13.37 3.72
CA LEU A 173 18.75 -12.69 3.70
C LEU A 173 18.32 -12.23 5.11
N GLU A 174 18.59 -13.02 6.14
CA GLU A 174 18.32 -12.63 7.53
C GLU A 174 19.12 -11.37 7.91
N GLU A 175 20.41 -11.34 7.64
CA GLU A 175 21.27 -10.19 7.94
C GLU A 175 20.84 -8.96 7.13
N PHE A 176 20.54 -9.14 5.85
CA PHE A 176 20.05 -8.07 4.98
C PHE A 176 18.69 -7.51 5.45
N LEU A 177 17.74 -8.38 5.80
CA LEU A 177 16.44 -7.98 6.33
C LEU A 177 16.58 -7.15 7.61
N ILE A 178 17.42 -7.60 8.54
CA ILE A 178 17.67 -6.86 9.79
C ILE A 178 18.29 -5.48 9.47
N TYR A 179 19.24 -5.40 8.53
CA TYR A 179 19.84 -4.14 8.11
C TYR A 179 18.80 -3.19 7.52
N VAL A 180 18.01 -3.63 6.54
CA VAL A 180 16.99 -2.82 5.89
C VAL A 180 15.95 -2.34 6.90
N TRP A 181 15.46 -3.24 7.75
CA TRP A 181 14.51 -2.89 8.80
C TRP A 181 15.05 -1.80 9.74
N ARG A 182 16.29 -1.93 10.20
CA ARG A 182 16.95 -0.92 11.05
C ARG A 182 17.09 0.42 10.34
N ARG A 183 17.42 0.42 9.06
CA ARG A 183 17.52 1.65 8.23
C ARG A 183 16.17 2.35 8.10
N GLN A 184 15.10 1.59 7.82
CA GLN A 184 13.74 2.12 7.75
C GLN A 184 13.25 2.65 9.10
N LEU A 185 13.56 1.92 10.18
CA LEU A 185 13.22 2.37 11.54
C LEU A 185 13.93 3.68 11.91
N ALA A 186 15.22 3.81 11.61
CA ALA A 186 15.98 5.04 11.83
C ALA A 186 15.40 6.22 11.04
N ALA A 187 15.06 6.01 9.76
CA ALA A 187 14.41 7.05 8.95
C ALA A 187 13.03 7.45 9.50
N ALA A 188 12.23 6.48 9.94
CA ALA A 188 10.92 6.76 10.53
C ALA A 188 11.04 7.53 11.85
N THR A 189 11.98 7.13 12.71
CA THR A 189 12.24 7.82 14.00
C THR A 189 12.72 9.25 13.78
N GLY A 190 13.61 9.49 12.80
CA GLY A 190 14.07 10.84 12.45
C GLY A 190 12.92 11.78 12.12
N ARG A 191 11.94 11.31 11.33
CA ARG A 191 10.73 12.09 11.00
C ARG A 191 9.85 12.39 12.22
N VAL A 192 9.72 11.43 13.14
CA VAL A 192 8.95 11.63 14.38
C VAL A 192 9.62 12.67 15.27
N VAL A 193 10.94 12.62 15.44
CA VAL A 193 11.68 13.58 16.25
C VAL A 193 11.60 14.99 15.66
N GLN A 194 11.70 15.12 14.33
CA GLN A 194 11.57 16.43 13.68
C GLN A 194 10.16 17.02 13.80
N ALA A 195 9.11 16.18 13.84
CA ALA A 195 7.73 16.61 14.02
C ALA A 195 7.35 16.86 15.49
N ALA A 196 8.14 16.38 16.47
CA ALA A 196 7.83 16.49 17.90
C ALA A 196 7.98 17.92 18.46
N ASP A 197 8.64 18.82 17.74
CA ASP A 197 8.75 20.23 18.12
C ASP A 197 7.52 21.07 17.73
N ASP A 198 6.62 20.52 16.91
CA ASP A 198 5.36 21.14 16.52
C ASP A 198 4.20 20.33 17.14
N GLU A 199 3.18 21.00 17.69
CA GLU A 199 1.94 20.42 18.21
C GLU A 199 1.14 19.59 17.18
N GLU A 200 1.71 19.36 16.00
CA GLU A 200 1.13 18.73 14.80
C GLU A 200 1.31 17.19 14.71
N MET A 201 1.72 16.51 15.77
CA MET A 201 1.92 15.04 15.70
C MET A 201 0.66 14.23 15.34
N VAL A 202 -0.53 14.80 15.49
CA VAL A 202 -1.80 14.08 15.24
C VAL A 202 -2.35 14.36 13.85
N ASP A 203 -2.09 15.55 13.28
CA ASP A 203 -2.66 16.04 12.02
C ASP A 203 -1.58 16.54 11.06
N ARG A 204 -0.71 15.63 10.62
CA ARG A 204 0.36 15.98 9.70
C ARG A 204 -0.18 16.34 8.32
N ARG A 205 0.22 17.52 7.80
CA ARG A 205 -0.10 17.88 6.42
C ARG A 205 0.93 17.26 5.48
N LEU A 206 0.43 16.53 4.48
CA LEU A 206 1.24 15.85 3.47
C LEU A 206 0.67 16.11 2.08
N ALA A 207 1.54 16.07 1.09
CA ALA A 207 1.15 15.84 -0.28
C ALA A 207 0.96 14.33 -0.49
N VAL A 208 -0.22 13.94 -0.98
CA VAL A 208 -0.57 12.55 -1.28
C VAL A 208 -0.86 12.45 -2.76
N GLY A 209 -0.19 11.54 -3.45
CA GLY A 209 -0.34 11.30 -4.88
C GLY A 209 -0.72 9.86 -5.19
N PHE A 210 -1.63 9.70 -6.13
CA PHE A 210 -1.92 8.42 -6.79
C PHE A 210 -1.49 8.50 -8.24
N ALA A 211 -0.87 7.44 -8.72
CA ALA A 211 -0.51 7.24 -10.11
C ALA A 211 -1.12 5.93 -10.60
N ASP A 212 -1.86 5.96 -11.71
CA ASP A 212 -2.69 4.84 -12.19
C ASP A 212 -2.54 4.65 -13.70
N LEU A 213 -2.37 3.40 -14.15
CA LEU A 213 -2.22 3.03 -15.54
C LEU A 213 -3.57 3.07 -16.27
N VAL A 214 -3.66 3.88 -17.34
CA VAL A 214 -4.91 4.09 -18.04
C VAL A 214 -5.33 2.86 -18.85
N GLY A 215 -6.47 2.28 -18.48
CA GLY A 215 -7.08 1.18 -19.22
C GLY A 215 -6.51 -0.20 -18.91
N PHE A 216 -5.79 -0.35 -17.82
CA PHE A 216 -5.21 -1.60 -17.34
C PHE A 216 -6.23 -2.75 -17.31
N THR A 217 -7.43 -2.55 -16.79
CA THR A 217 -8.50 -3.56 -16.81
C THR A 217 -8.82 -4.12 -18.21
N ARG A 218 -8.51 -3.38 -19.28
CA ARG A 218 -8.63 -3.90 -20.66
C ARG A 218 -7.41 -4.68 -21.09
N LEU A 219 -6.25 -4.33 -20.58
CA LEU A 219 -5.00 -5.04 -20.83
C LEU A 219 -5.00 -6.42 -20.17
N THR A 220 -5.48 -6.55 -18.94
CA THR A 220 -5.59 -7.83 -18.23
C THR A 220 -6.44 -8.89 -18.97
N ARG A 221 -7.23 -8.48 -19.97
CA ARG A 221 -8.02 -9.39 -20.81
C ARG A 221 -7.32 -9.76 -22.13
N ARG A 222 -6.19 -9.19 -22.44
CA ARG A 222 -5.50 -9.29 -23.73
C ARG A 222 -4.10 -9.84 -23.62
N LEU A 223 -3.42 -9.54 -22.52
CA LEU A 223 -2.07 -10.00 -22.24
C LEU A 223 -2.13 -11.39 -21.61
N GLU A 224 -1.14 -12.19 -21.87
CA GLU A 224 -0.89 -13.41 -21.13
C GLU A 224 -0.47 -13.06 -19.71
N GLU A 225 -0.61 -14.01 -18.79
CA GLU A 225 -0.35 -13.78 -17.35
C GLU A 225 1.10 -13.34 -17.06
N GLU A 226 2.05 -13.91 -17.79
CA GLU A 226 3.48 -13.60 -17.71
C GLU A 226 3.75 -12.15 -18.18
N GLU A 227 3.25 -11.77 -19.36
CA GLU A 227 3.38 -10.40 -19.90
C GLU A 227 2.76 -9.34 -18.98
N LEU A 228 1.64 -9.69 -18.34
CA LEU A 228 0.96 -8.82 -17.38
C LEU A 228 1.81 -8.66 -16.09
N GLY A 229 2.41 -9.75 -15.62
CA GLY A 229 3.32 -9.75 -14.47
C GLY A 229 4.52 -8.84 -14.71
N GLU A 230 5.22 -9.01 -15.84
CA GLU A 230 6.37 -8.19 -16.24
C GLU A 230 6.01 -6.69 -16.33
N LEU A 231 4.85 -6.37 -16.90
CA LEU A 231 4.39 -4.98 -17.01
C LEU A 231 4.13 -4.35 -15.64
N VAL A 232 3.47 -5.07 -14.72
CA VAL A 232 3.20 -4.59 -13.36
C VAL A 232 4.50 -4.41 -12.59
N GLU A 233 5.42 -5.37 -12.66
CA GLU A 233 6.72 -5.30 -11.99
C GLU A 233 7.54 -4.12 -12.48
N ALA A 234 7.62 -3.90 -13.79
CA ALA A 234 8.31 -2.76 -14.38
C ALA A 234 7.70 -1.42 -13.94
N PHE A 235 6.36 -1.34 -13.90
CA PHE A 235 5.65 -0.17 -13.39
C PHE A 235 5.92 0.09 -11.91
N GLU A 236 5.78 -0.91 -11.05
CA GLU A 236 6.00 -0.79 -9.61
C GLU A 236 7.46 -0.42 -9.30
N THR A 237 8.41 -1.05 -9.97
CA THR A 237 9.85 -0.78 -9.81
C THR A 237 10.18 0.65 -10.20
N THR A 238 9.74 1.10 -11.38
CA THR A 238 9.98 2.47 -11.85
C THR A 238 9.37 3.49 -10.90
N CYS A 239 8.14 3.24 -10.42
CA CYS A 239 7.50 4.11 -9.45
C CYS A 239 8.25 4.16 -8.11
N ALA A 240 8.68 3.01 -7.59
CA ALA A 240 9.42 2.94 -6.33
C ALA A 240 10.74 3.70 -6.41
N ASP A 241 11.49 3.51 -7.49
CA ASP A 241 12.78 4.16 -7.71
C ASP A 241 12.64 5.67 -7.83
N LEU A 242 11.68 6.15 -8.63
CA LEU A 242 11.46 7.59 -8.81
C LEU A 242 10.96 8.26 -7.52
N VAL A 243 10.04 7.63 -6.80
CA VAL A 243 9.57 8.14 -5.51
C VAL A 243 10.72 8.23 -4.51
N ALA A 244 11.55 7.19 -4.40
CA ALA A 244 12.69 7.17 -3.49
C ALA A 244 13.77 8.17 -3.88
N ALA A 245 14.13 8.26 -5.18
CA ALA A 245 15.16 9.17 -5.70
C ALA A 245 14.84 10.64 -5.44
N HIS A 246 13.57 11.00 -5.41
CA HIS A 246 13.12 12.39 -5.17
C HIS A 246 12.71 12.65 -3.71
N GLY A 247 12.96 11.71 -2.78
CA GLY A 247 12.70 11.90 -1.36
C GLY A 247 11.24 11.74 -0.94
N GLY A 248 10.40 11.16 -1.81
CA GLY A 248 9.05 10.72 -1.46
C GLY A 248 9.03 9.42 -0.69
N ARG A 249 7.85 9.01 -0.30
CA ARG A 249 7.58 7.72 0.34
C ARG A 249 6.57 6.94 -0.46
N LEU A 250 6.95 5.79 -0.97
CA LEU A 250 6.01 4.82 -1.48
C LEU A 250 5.21 4.27 -0.30
N ILE A 251 3.90 4.43 -0.33
CA ILE A 251 3.00 3.94 0.72
C ILE A 251 2.57 2.51 0.40
N LYS A 252 2.09 2.29 -0.82
CA LYS A 252 1.70 0.97 -1.33
C LYS A 252 1.53 0.96 -2.84
N THR A 253 1.64 -0.23 -3.40
CA THR A 253 1.28 -0.55 -4.77
C THR A 253 0.00 -1.39 -4.78
N LEU A 254 -0.83 -1.23 -5.78
CA LEU A 254 -2.13 -1.89 -5.94
C LEU A 254 -2.30 -2.41 -7.38
N GLY A 255 -1.29 -3.09 -7.89
CA GLY A 255 -1.22 -3.56 -9.26
C GLY A 255 -0.96 -2.40 -10.22
N ASP A 256 -2.01 -1.85 -10.82
CA ASP A 256 -1.94 -0.73 -11.76
C ASP A 256 -1.93 0.66 -11.11
N GLU A 257 -2.01 0.74 -9.80
CA GLU A 257 -2.03 2.00 -9.05
C GLU A 257 -0.95 2.04 -7.97
N VAL A 258 -0.30 3.17 -7.84
CA VAL A 258 0.71 3.46 -6.81
C VAL A 258 0.26 4.64 -5.96
N LEU A 259 0.33 4.46 -4.63
CA LEU A 259 0.12 5.52 -3.65
C LEU A 259 1.45 5.96 -3.05
N TYR A 260 1.76 7.25 -3.18
CA TYR A 260 2.94 7.86 -2.56
C TYR A 260 2.58 9.10 -1.75
N ALA A 261 3.48 9.49 -0.86
CA ALA A 261 3.36 10.71 -0.07
C ALA A 261 4.70 11.45 -0.01
N ALA A 262 4.62 12.78 0.13
CA ALA A 262 5.77 13.64 0.36
C ALA A 262 5.44 14.70 1.40
N ASP A 263 6.43 15.10 2.17
CA ASP A 263 6.29 16.16 3.17
C ASP A 263 6.26 17.56 2.53
N ASP A 264 6.78 17.67 1.31
CA ASP A 264 6.87 18.91 0.52
C ASP A 264 6.08 18.79 -0.79
N ALA A 265 5.32 19.84 -1.14
CA ALA A 265 4.51 19.86 -2.35
C ALA A 265 5.36 19.89 -3.63
N GLY A 266 6.51 20.56 -3.63
CA GLY A 266 7.44 20.61 -4.76
C GLY A 266 8.05 19.24 -5.04
N ILE A 267 8.37 18.47 -3.99
CA ILE A 267 8.81 17.09 -4.11
C ILE A 267 7.72 16.21 -4.75
N ALA A 268 6.48 16.32 -4.27
CA ALA A 268 5.38 15.54 -4.82
C ALA A 268 5.07 15.90 -6.29
N ALA A 269 5.18 17.19 -6.64
CA ALA A 269 5.03 17.67 -8.01
C ALA A 269 6.11 17.09 -8.92
N GLU A 270 7.37 17.12 -8.48
CA GLU A 270 8.50 16.56 -9.23
C GLU A 270 8.33 15.07 -9.47
N ILE A 271 7.98 14.30 -8.44
CA ILE A 271 7.69 12.87 -8.56
C ILE A 271 6.63 12.61 -9.63
N ALA A 272 5.49 13.29 -9.54
CA ALA A 272 4.38 13.10 -10.47
C ALA A 272 4.75 13.35 -11.93
N LEU A 273 5.46 14.46 -12.18
CA LEU A 273 5.88 14.81 -13.53
C LEU A 273 6.95 13.83 -14.05
N ARG A 274 7.89 13.42 -13.21
CA ARG A 274 8.90 12.41 -13.58
C ARG A 274 8.29 11.06 -13.88
N LEU A 275 7.28 10.63 -13.12
CA LEU A 275 6.56 9.40 -13.41
C LEU A 275 5.94 9.43 -14.81
N ILE A 276 5.25 10.52 -15.16
CA ILE A 276 4.66 10.65 -16.49
C ILE A 276 5.76 10.70 -17.57
N GLU A 277 6.79 11.53 -17.39
CA GLU A 277 7.89 11.69 -18.35
C GLU A 277 8.57 10.33 -18.61
N THR A 278 8.99 9.64 -17.57
CA THR A 278 9.73 8.37 -17.69
C THR A 278 8.88 7.24 -18.28
N LEU A 279 7.65 7.07 -17.80
CA LEU A 279 6.79 5.99 -18.28
C LEU A 279 6.26 6.25 -19.69
N SER A 280 6.13 7.52 -20.11
CA SER A 280 5.75 7.85 -21.50
C SER A 280 6.85 7.61 -22.52
N GLU A 281 8.13 7.46 -22.11
CA GLU A 281 9.25 7.08 -22.98
C GLU A 281 9.24 5.59 -23.34
N ASP A 282 8.54 4.77 -22.56
CA ASP A 282 8.40 3.33 -22.81
C ASP A 282 7.11 3.05 -23.59
N GLU A 283 7.26 2.68 -24.86
CA GLU A 283 6.14 2.36 -25.75
C GLU A 283 5.29 1.16 -25.29
N THR A 284 5.82 0.32 -24.42
CA THR A 284 5.12 -0.85 -23.86
C THR A 284 4.23 -0.48 -22.68
N MET A 285 4.54 0.64 -22.02
CA MET A 285 3.77 1.13 -20.88
C MET A 285 2.47 1.82 -21.32
N PRO A 286 1.34 1.52 -20.63
CA PRO A 286 0.12 2.29 -20.82
C PRO A 286 0.32 3.74 -20.37
N ALA A 287 -0.49 4.64 -20.93
CA ALA A 287 -0.54 6.03 -20.47
C ALA A 287 -0.81 6.09 -18.97
N LEU A 288 -0.18 7.04 -18.28
CA LEU A 288 -0.33 7.26 -16.85
C LEU A 288 -1.31 8.43 -16.57
N ARG A 289 -1.96 8.40 -15.44
CA ARG A 289 -2.68 9.55 -14.89
C ARG A 289 -2.34 9.72 -13.41
N VAL A 290 -2.14 10.94 -12.99
CA VAL A 290 -1.74 11.24 -11.61
C VAL A 290 -2.68 12.27 -11.00
N GLY A 291 -3.06 12.03 -9.74
CA GLY A 291 -3.82 12.99 -8.94
C GLY A 291 -3.14 13.24 -7.60
N ILE A 292 -2.96 14.51 -7.23
CA ILE A 292 -2.31 14.88 -5.97
C ILE A 292 -3.22 15.80 -5.17
N ALA A 293 -3.26 15.60 -3.86
CA ALA A 293 -3.91 16.51 -2.93
C ALA A 293 -2.98 16.82 -1.76
N PHE A 294 -3.11 18.03 -1.21
CA PHE A 294 -2.33 18.48 -0.06
C PHE A 294 -3.22 18.80 1.12
N GLY A 295 -2.96 18.20 2.26
CA GLY A 295 -3.74 18.47 3.46
C GLY A 295 -3.45 17.50 4.58
N THR A 296 -4.28 17.59 5.62
CA THR A 296 -4.18 16.74 6.80
C THR A 296 -4.45 15.27 6.46
N VAL A 297 -3.58 14.39 6.94
CA VAL A 297 -3.71 12.94 6.82
C VAL A 297 -3.51 12.26 8.16
N THR A 298 -4.24 11.20 8.41
CA THR A 298 -4.00 10.30 9.54
C THR A 298 -3.07 9.18 9.09
N THR A 299 -1.91 9.08 9.71
CA THR A 299 -0.97 7.97 9.44
C THR A 299 -1.19 6.86 10.46
N ARG A 300 -1.44 5.66 9.99
CA ARG A 300 -1.61 4.49 10.85
C ARG A 300 -1.02 3.24 10.19
N MET A 301 -0.16 2.53 10.93
CA MET A 301 0.47 1.28 10.48
C MET A 301 1.22 1.41 9.13
N GLY A 302 1.84 2.57 8.88
CA GLY A 302 2.55 2.85 7.63
C GLY A 302 1.67 3.30 6.46
N ASP A 303 0.35 3.21 6.59
CA ASP A 303 -0.63 3.69 5.59
C ASP A 303 -1.13 5.10 5.93
N VAL A 304 -1.75 5.77 4.97
CA VAL A 304 -2.32 7.11 5.09
C VAL A 304 -3.83 7.08 4.84
N PHE A 305 -4.57 7.86 5.65
CA PHE A 305 -6.03 7.91 5.61
C PHE A 305 -6.52 9.36 5.71
N GLY A 306 -7.71 9.62 5.22
CA GLY A 306 -8.39 10.90 5.37
C GLY A 306 -8.97 11.45 4.08
N THR A 307 -9.61 12.61 4.20
CA THR A 307 -10.25 13.29 3.05
C THR A 307 -9.25 13.68 1.98
N THR A 308 -8.03 14.03 2.36
CA THR A 308 -6.91 14.34 1.43
C THR A 308 -6.58 13.14 0.54
N VAL A 309 -6.49 11.94 1.14
CA VAL A 309 -6.21 10.69 0.39
C VAL A 309 -7.35 10.39 -0.59
N ASN A 310 -8.59 10.49 -0.12
CA ASN A 310 -9.76 10.29 -0.98
C ASN A 310 -9.81 11.30 -2.13
N LEU A 311 -9.44 12.56 -1.87
CA LEU A 311 -9.41 13.60 -2.90
C LEU A 311 -8.35 13.30 -3.96
N ALA A 312 -7.13 12.92 -3.56
CA ALA A 312 -6.06 12.52 -4.48
C ALA A 312 -6.50 11.38 -5.40
N SER A 313 -7.06 10.28 -4.85
CA SER A 313 -7.57 9.16 -5.62
C SER A 313 -8.68 9.59 -6.62
N ARG A 314 -9.57 10.50 -6.21
CA ARG A 314 -10.61 11.01 -7.11
C ARG A 314 -10.05 11.90 -8.22
N LEU A 315 -9.04 12.72 -7.93
CA LEU A 315 -8.35 13.51 -8.94
C LEU A 315 -7.69 12.60 -9.98
N THR A 316 -7.03 11.51 -9.55
CA THR A 316 -6.47 10.49 -10.44
C THR A 316 -7.54 9.90 -11.35
N SER A 317 -8.69 9.55 -10.80
CA SER A 317 -9.77 8.92 -11.58
C SER A 317 -10.35 9.82 -12.69
N ILE A 318 -10.25 11.15 -12.55
CA ILE A 318 -10.75 12.13 -13.53
C ILE A 318 -9.65 12.79 -14.35
N ALA A 319 -8.38 12.51 -14.04
CA ALA A 319 -7.24 13.04 -14.77
C ALA A 319 -7.21 12.51 -16.20
N PRO A 320 -6.98 13.38 -17.20
CA PRO A 320 -6.68 12.95 -18.56
C PRO A 320 -5.42 12.08 -18.60
N LYS A 321 -5.23 11.37 -19.70
CA LYS A 321 -4.02 10.59 -19.96
C LYS A 321 -2.78 11.51 -19.93
N ASP A 322 -1.71 10.99 -19.36
CA ASP A 322 -0.40 11.64 -19.31
C ASP A 322 -0.45 13.05 -18.69
N THR A 323 -1.31 13.21 -17.67
CA THR A 323 -1.47 14.48 -16.97
C THR A 323 -1.48 14.31 -15.45
N VAL A 324 -1.13 15.41 -14.77
CA VAL A 324 -1.18 15.53 -13.31
C VAL A 324 -2.27 16.52 -12.94
N LEU A 325 -3.28 16.08 -12.19
CA LEU A 325 -4.26 16.97 -11.57
C LEU A 325 -3.95 17.16 -10.08
N VAL A 326 -4.09 18.39 -9.64
CA VAL A 326 -3.88 18.75 -8.23
C VAL A 326 -5.08 19.50 -7.66
N ASP A 327 -5.27 19.44 -6.36
CA ASP A 327 -6.30 20.22 -5.67
C ASP A 327 -5.87 21.67 -5.43
N SER A 328 -6.81 22.52 -5.02
CA SER A 328 -6.55 23.94 -4.75
C SER A 328 -5.60 24.17 -3.57
N ALA A 329 -5.60 23.29 -2.56
CA ALA A 329 -4.69 23.38 -1.42
C ALA A 329 -3.24 23.09 -1.84
N PHE A 330 -3.04 22.10 -2.72
CA PHE A 330 -1.74 21.82 -3.31
C PHE A 330 -1.22 22.97 -4.17
N ALA A 331 -2.08 23.54 -5.02
CA ALA A 331 -1.75 24.70 -5.85
C ALA A 331 -1.33 25.92 -5.00
N GLN A 332 -2.05 26.19 -3.91
CA GLN A 332 -1.70 27.25 -2.96
C GLN A 332 -0.36 26.97 -2.27
N GLU A 333 -0.09 25.72 -1.90
CA GLU A 333 1.16 25.36 -1.24
C GLU A 333 2.37 25.55 -2.17
N LEU A 334 2.28 25.14 -3.44
CA LEU A 334 3.32 25.40 -4.44
C LEU A 334 3.57 26.90 -4.65
N THR A 335 2.51 27.73 -4.61
CA THR A 335 2.64 29.17 -4.70
C THR A 335 3.31 29.76 -3.44
N ARG A 336 2.94 29.25 -2.27
CA ARG A 336 3.51 29.69 -0.98
C ARG A 336 5.00 29.37 -0.86
N THR A 337 5.43 28.21 -1.37
CA THR A 337 6.84 27.78 -1.37
C THR A 337 7.67 28.41 -2.49
N GLY A 338 7.06 29.19 -3.38
CA GLY A 338 7.76 29.84 -4.49
C GLY A 338 8.06 28.94 -5.67
N GLU A 339 7.45 27.78 -5.75
CA GLU A 339 7.62 26.81 -6.86
C GLU A 339 6.81 27.21 -8.11
N VAL A 340 5.77 28.01 -7.90
CA VAL A 340 4.88 28.56 -8.94
C VAL A 340 4.67 30.05 -8.68
N PRO A 341 4.62 30.91 -9.73
CA PRO A 341 4.34 32.33 -9.53
C PRO A 341 2.89 32.57 -9.06
N VAL A 342 2.67 33.61 -8.29
CA VAL A 342 1.32 34.04 -7.84
C VAL A 342 0.45 34.40 -9.06
N SER A 343 1.05 34.97 -10.09
CA SER A 343 0.41 35.23 -11.39
C SER A 343 1.46 35.32 -12.50
N GLU A 344 1.02 35.10 -13.74
CA GLU A 344 1.91 35.28 -14.91
C GLU A 344 2.40 36.71 -15.07
N ALA A 345 1.58 37.71 -14.66
CA ALA A 345 1.97 39.11 -14.66
C ALA A 345 3.13 39.35 -13.69
N GLN A 346 3.08 38.80 -12.49
CA GLN A 346 4.16 38.88 -11.50
C GLN A 346 5.44 38.23 -11.99
N ALA A 347 5.34 37.04 -12.60
CA ALA A 347 6.50 36.37 -13.15
C ALA A 347 7.16 37.18 -14.28
N ALA A 348 6.37 37.82 -15.14
CA ALA A 348 6.88 38.67 -16.21
C ALA A 348 7.52 39.95 -15.64
N GLU A 349 6.94 40.57 -14.62
CA GLU A 349 7.49 41.76 -13.94
C GLU A 349 8.82 41.41 -13.25
N GLU A 350 8.89 40.27 -12.56
CA GLU A 350 10.11 39.74 -11.92
C GLU A 350 11.23 39.50 -12.94
N ALA A 351 10.90 38.87 -14.06
CA ALA A 351 11.86 38.62 -15.14
C ALA A 351 12.41 39.91 -15.73
N ALA A 352 11.53 40.86 -15.98
CA ALA A 352 11.93 42.23 -16.50
C ALA A 352 12.79 43.00 -15.50
N ARG A 353 12.51 42.83 -14.21
CA ARG A 353 13.31 43.44 -13.15
C ARG A 353 14.68 42.80 -13.03
N ALA A 354 14.74 41.46 -13.05
CA ALA A 354 16.00 40.71 -13.02
C ALA A 354 16.91 41.08 -14.19
N GLU A 355 16.35 41.25 -15.39
CA GLU A 355 17.09 41.69 -16.59
C GLU A 355 17.69 43.11 -16.39
N LYS A 356 16.91 44.04 -15.83
CA LYS A 356 17.42 45.37 -15.54
C LYS A 356 18.52 45.42 -14.49
N GLU A 357 18.46 44.50 -13.53
CA GLU A 357 19.41 44.38 -12.43
C GLU A 357 20.62 43.52 -12.80
N GLY A 358 20.63 42.90 -14.01
CA GLY A 358 21.71 42.00 -14.49
C GLY A 358 21.83 40.73 -13.70
N ARG A 359 20.75 40.26 -13.05
CA ARG A 359 20.66 39.01 -12.34
C ARG A 359 19.82 38.00 -13.13
N ALA A 360 19.99 36.72 -12.85
CA ALA A 360 19.08 35.72 -13.37
C ALA A 360 17.68 35.89 -12.76
N PRO A 361 16.60 35.74 -13.54
CA PRO A 361 15.25 35.76 -13.00
C PRO A 361 15.02 34.53 -12.08
N ASP A 362 14.11 34.69 -11.11
CA ASP A 362 13.69 33.55 -10.30
C ASP A 362 13.09 32.50 -11.21
N THR A 363 13.65 31.30 -11.18
CA THR A 363 13.20 30.18 -12.00
C THR A 363 12.13 29.40 -11.26
N TYR A 364 10.89 29.64 -11.62
CA TYR A 364 9.79 28.80 -11.18
C TYR A 364 9.85 27.43 -11.86
N ARG A 365 9.69 26.36 -11.10
CA ARG A 365 9.83 24.98 -11.60
C ARG A 365 8.60 24.48 -12.31
N PHE A 366 7.43 24.92 -11.87
CA PHE A 366 6.15 24.38 -12.30
C PHE A 366 5.21 25.45 -12.85
N ALA A 367 4.21 25.00 -13.62
CA ALA A 367 3.10 25.79 -14.11
C ALA A 367 1.79 25.16 -13.64
N LEU A 368 0.82 26.00 -13.28
CA LEU A 368 -0.52 25.59 -12.86
C LEU A 368 -1.56 26.23 -13.77
N GLN A 369 -2.46 25.41 -14.32
CA GLN A 369 -3.58 25.87 -15.13
C GLN A 369 -4.88 25.45 -14.47
N PRO A 370 -5.78 26.41 -14.11
CA PRO A 370 -7.06 26.07 -13.54
C PRO A 370 -7.93 25.32 -14.55
N MET A 371 -8.61 24.28 -14.07
CA MET A 371 -9.54 23.51 -14.89
C MET A 371 -10.99 23.78 -14.48
N TRP A 372 -11.92 23.42 -15.35
CA TRP A 372 -13.34 23.53 -15.05
C TRP A 372 -13.72 22.72 -13.83
N GLN A 373 -14.61 23.28 -13.01
CA GLN A 373 -15.22 22.60 -11.89
C GLN A 373 -15.80 21.24 -12.30
N ARG A 374 -15.53 20.21 -11.50
CA ARG A 374 -16.05 18.88 -11.72
C ARG A 374 -16.77 18.38 -10.48
N SER A 375 -17.94 17.79 -10.68
CA SER A 375 -18.63 17.09 -9.62
C SER A 375 -17.94 15.73 -9.39
N VAL A 376 -17.50 15.53 -8.15
CA VAL A 376 -16.81 14.29 -7.75
C VAL A 376 -17.66 13.58 -6.69
N ARG A 377 -17.98 12.32 -6.95
CA ARG A 377 -18.85 11.53 -6.07
C ARG A 377 -18.28 11.49 -4.65
N GLY A 378 -19.10 11.89 -3.67
CA GLY A 378 -18.72 11.89 -2.26
C GLY A 378 -17.90 13.09 -1.77
N LEU A 379 -17.46 13.99 -2.67
CA LEU A 379 -16.66 15.18 -2.35
C LEU A 379 -17.29 16.48 -2.83
N GLY A 380 -18.42 16.41 -3.56
CA GLY A 380 -19.07 17.59 -4.12
C GLY A 380 -18.36 18.13 -5.35
N THR A 381 -18.34 19.45 -5.52
CA THR A 381 -17.68 20.12 -6.64
C THR A 381 -16.23 20.41 -6.29
N VAL A 382 -15.31 19.94 -7.13
CA VAL A 382 -13.86 20.14 -7.01
C VAL A 382 -13.38 21.04 -8.14
N GLU A 383 -12.46 21.93 -7.85
CA GLU A 383 -11.76 22.80 -8.82
C GLU A 383 -10.33 22.28 -8.98
N PRO A 384 -10.08 21.36 -9.90
CA PRO A 384 -8.74 20.84 -10.10
C PRO A 384 -7.87 21.79 -10.90
N TRP A 385 -6.56 21.68 -10.69
CA TRP A 385 -5.55 22.37 -11.46
C TRP A 385 -4.72 21.36 -12.23
N LEU A 386 -4.39 21.67 -13.47
CA LEU A 386 -3.43 20.93 -14.24
C LEU A 386 -2.03 21.39 -13.87
N LEU A 387 -1.19 20.47 -13.45
CA LEU A 387 0.22 20.69 -13.12
C LEU A 387 1.08 20.31 -14.33
N GLY A 388 2.04 21.15 -14.66
CA GLY A 388 3.02 20.89 -15.72
C GLY A 388 4.37 21.53 -15.41
N ARG A 389 5.37 21.22 -16.25
CA ARG A 389 6.66 21.90 -16.23
C ARG A 389 6.48 23.32 -16.77
N ARG A 390 7.18 24.27 -16.17
CA ARG A 390 7.29 25.60 -16.78
C ARG A 390 8.30 25.55 -17.92
N PRO A 391 7.97 26.04 -19.12
CA PRO A 391 8.95 26.19 -20.19
C PRO A 391 10.12 27.07 -19.73
N THR A 392 11.32 26.63 -19.93
CA THR A 392 12.58 27.37 -19.67
C THR A 392 12.76 28.50 -20.66
#